data_4cefd2f4e3f52eae1d1a5933ddc7af01
#
_entry.id   4cefd2f4e3f52eae1d1a5933ddc7af01
#
_cell.length_a   1.000
_cell.length_b   1.000
_cell.length_c   1.000
_cell.angle_alpha   90.00
_cell.angle_beta   90.00
_cell.angle_gamma   90.00
#
_symmetry.space_group_name_H-M   'P 1'
#
loop_
_entity.id
_entity.type
_entity.pdbx_description
1 polymer ?
#
loop_
_entity_poly.entity_id
_entity_poly.type
_entity_poly.pdbx_seq_one_letter_code
_entity_poly.pdbx_strand_id
1 'polypeptide(L)'
;MSSYRQLLYHLVFRTKNSIPSIARDHAEQLFSYISGIIRNKNSHLYIVNGTENHLHILTDLHPSMALADFMRELKASTSKWVKEKGIFPLFDGWAEGYGSFTCSYYDLGELLEYIRNQEEHHKKKSFEDEYRNLIQIAGIKIDEEFFP
;
A
#
# COMPACT_ATOMS: atom_id res chain seq x y z
N MET A 1 17.20 27.31 -2.96
CA MET A 1 15.83 27.79 -2.79
C MET A 1 14.98 26.67 -2.18
N SER A 2 14.18 27.02 -1.21
CA SER A 2 13.32 26.05 -0.52
C SER A 2 11.90 26.10 -1.07
N SER A 3 11.31 24.92 -1.25
CA SER A 3 9.88 24.79 -1.58
C SER A 3 9.15 24.20 -0.39
N TYR A 4 7.94 24.68 -0.14
CA TYR A 4 7.09 24.17 0.93
C TYR A 4 6.02 23.29 0.30
N ARG A 5 5.88 22.04 0.80
CA ARG A 5 4.90 21.10 0.27
C ARG A 5 4.42 20.17 1.36
N GLN A 6 3.21 19.71 1.19
CA GLN A 6 2.59 18.71 2.05
C GLN A 6 1.78 17.81 1.13
N LEU A 7 2.39 16.74 0.65
CA LEU A 7 1.80 15.81 -0.31
C LEU A 7 1.90 14.41 0.29
N LEU A 8 0.82 13.98 0.91
CA LEU A 8 0.73 12.67 1.54
C LEU A 8 -0.14 11.76 0.68
N TYR A 9 0.33 10.54 0.49
CA TYR A 9 -0.34 9.52 -0.32
C TYR A 9 -0.68 8.33 0.55
N HIS A 10 -1.95 7.92 0.47
CA HIS A 10 -2.40 6.63 0.98
C HIS A 10 -2.51 5.69 -0.21
N LEU A 11 -1.64 4.69 -0.25
CA LEU A 11 -1.53 3.74 -1.35
C LEU A 11 -2.06 2.40 -0.90
N VAL A 12 -2.90 1.78 -1.74
CA VAL A 12 -3.54 0.50 -1.41
C VAL A 12 -3.36 -0.43 -2.61
N PHE A 13 -2.84 -1.62 -2.37
CA PHE A 13 -2.70 -2.62 -3.43
C PHE A 13 -2.76 -4.03 -2.83
N ARG A 14 -3.10 -4.99 -3.68
CA ARG A 14 -3.38 -6.35 -3.24
C ARG A 14 -2.55 -7.37 -3.98
N THR A 15 -2.49 -8.57 -3.40
CA THR A 15 -1.87 -9.73 -4.06
C THR A 15 -2.70 -10.14 -5.29
N LYS A 16 -2.03 -10.78 -6.25
CA LYS A 16 -2.67 -11.31 -7.44
C LYS A 16 -3.79 -12.28 -7.04
N ASN A 17 -4.98 -12.06 -7.61
CA ASN A 17 -6.20 -12.82 -7.30
C ASN A 17 -6.60 -12.80 -5.82
N SER A 18 -6.14 -11.83 -5.07
CA SER A 18 -6.38 -11.71 -3.61
C SER A 18 -5.97 -12.96 -2.81
N ILE A 19 -4.98 -13.70 -3.30
CA ILE A 19 -4.48 -14.89 -2.61
C ILE A 19 -3.91 -14.46 -1.24
N PRO A 20 -4.31 -15.12 -0.13
CA PRO A 20 -3.81 -14.79 1.20
C PRO A 20 -2.38 -15.32 1.38
N SER A 21 -1.42 -14.67 0.73
CA SER A 21 -0.06 -15.15 0.58
C SER A 21 0.99 -14.42 1.43
N ILE A 22 0.62 -13.29 2.06
CA ILE A 22 1.54 -12.56 2.92
C ILE A 22 1.43 -13.16 4.33
N ALA A 23 2.27 -14.14 4.62
CA ALA A 23 2.26 -14.82 5.91
C ALA A 23 2.55 -13.85 7.05
N ARG A 24 1.73 -13.88 8.11
CA ARG A 24 1.80 -12.90 9.20
C ARG A 24 3.10 -12.97 9.97
N ASP A 25 3.66 -14.15 10.12
CA ASP A 25 4.92 -14.36 10.85
C ASP A 25 6.16 -13.80 10.15
N HIS A 26 6.06 -13.48 8.84
CA HIS A 26 7.14 -12.87 8.05
C HIS A 26 6.78 -11.50 7.48
N ALA A 27 5.60 -10.98 7.79
CA ALA A 27 5.13 -9.71 7.22
C ALA A 27 6.05 -8.53 7.56
N GLU A 28 6.59 -8.49 8.77
CA GLU A 28 7.49 -7.42 9.19
C GLU A 28 8.76 -7.33 8.33
N GLN A 29 9.25 -8.46 7.83
CA GLN A 29 10.39 -8.46 6.92
C GLN A 29 10.07 -7.74 5.62
N LEU A 30 8.88 -7.98 5.07
CA LEU A 30 8.41 -7.28 3.87
C LEU A 30 8.25 -5.78 4.14
N PHE A 31 7.67 -5.43 5.27
CA PHE A 31 7.47 -4.02 5.64
C PHE A 31 8.81 -3.29 5.80
N SER A 32 9.80 -3.94 6.40
CA SER A 32 11.16 -3.38 6.52
C SER A 32 11.81 -3.18 5.15
N TYR A 33 11.62 -4.11 4.23
CA TYR A 33 12.13 -3.99 2.87
C TYR A 33 11.49 -2.81 2.14
N ILE A 34 10.19 -2.65 2.25
CA ILE A 34 9.44 -1.52 1.67
C ILE A 34 9.94 -0.20 2.26
N SER A 35 10.14 -0.15 3.57
CA SER A 35 10.69 1.04 4.25
C SER A 35 12.04 1.45 3.65
N GLY A 36 12.91 0.48 3.39
CA GLY A 36 14.20 0.74 2.76
C GLY A 36 14.08 1.28 1.35
N ILE A 37 13.16 0.75 0.55
CA ILE A 37 12.91 1.25 -0.81
C ILE A 37 12.48 2.71 -0.77
N ILE A 38 11.51 3.05 0.08
CA ILE A 38 10.97 4.40 0.18
C ILE A 38 12.04 5.38 0.63
N ARG A 39 12.83 5.02 1.63
CA ARG A 39 13.94 5.85 2.11
C ARG A 39 14.98 6.08 1.02
N ASN A 40 15.32 5.05 0.25
CA ASN A 40 16.29 5.16 -0.84
C ASN A 40 15.78 6.04 -2.00
N LYS A 41 14.48 6.28 -2.06
CA LYS A 41 13.87 7.21 -3.02
C LYS A 41 13.68 8.61 -2.42
N ASN A 42 14.39 8.92 -1.34
CA ASN A 42 14.34 10.21 -0.66
C ASN A 42 12.93 10.61 -0.23
N SER A 43 12.13 9.64 0.14
CA SER A 43 10.76 9.81 0.57
C SER A 43 10.62 9.37 2.03
N HIS A 44 9.58 9.86 2.71
CA HIS A 44 9.34 9.56 4.12
C HIS A 44 8.13 8.64 4.27
N LEU A 45 8.37 7.45 4.80
CA LEU A 45 7.32 6.50 5.12
C LEU A 45 6.74 6.80 6.50
N TYR A 46 5.42 6.95 6.60
CA TYR A 46 4.73 7.09 7.88
C TYR A 46 4.32 5.72 8.44
N ILE A 47 3.74 4.86 7.63
CA ILE A 47 3.38 3.51 8.03
C ILE A 47 3.17 2.61 6.81
N VAL A 48 3.53 1.35 6.93
CA VAL A 48 3.08 0.28 6.05
C VAL A 48 2.48 -0.82 6.93
N ASN A 49 1.32 -1.29 6.56
CA ASN A 49 0.64 -2.40 7.23
C ASN A 49 -0.37 -3.02 6.28
N GLY A 50 -0.92 -4.12 6.65
CA GLY A 50 -1.92 -4.81 5.84
C GLY A 50 -2.30 -6.13 6.44
N THR A 51 -2.90 -6.96 5.61
CA THR A 51 -3.29 -8.32 5.97
C THR A 51 -2.62 -9.31 5.00
N GLU A 52 -3.14 -10.52 4.95
CA GLU A 52 -2.55 -11.59 4.14
C GLU A 52 -2.64 -11.34 2.64
N ASN A 53 -3.54 -10.46 2.20
CA ASN A 53 -3.82 -10.27 0.77
C ASN A 53 -3.72 -8.83 0.27
N HIS A 54 -3.41 -7.85 1.12
CA HIS A 54 -3.27 -6.46 0.68
C HIS A 54 -2.42 -5.64 1.65
N LEU A 55 -1.91 -4.52 1.14
CA LEU A 55 -1.11 -3.58 1.90
C LEU A 55 -1.68 -2.16 1.79
N HIS A 56 -1.51 -1.40 2.86
CA HIS A 56 -1.68 0.04 2.91
C HIS A 56 -0.34 0.68 3.20
N ILE A 57 0.00 1.72 2.44
CA ILE A 57 1.21 2.51 2.65
C ILE A 57 0.80 3.97 2.78
N LEU A 58 1.25 4.63 3.83
CA LEU A 58 1.10 6.07 3.99
C LEU A 58 2.48 6.70 3.93
N THR A 59 2.72 7.49 2.90
CA THR A 59 4.05 8.02 2.60
C THR A 59 3.94 9.37 1.88
N ASP A 60 4.98 10.20 1.98
CA ASP A 60 5.17 11.23 0.99
C ASP A 60 5.96 10.63 -0.20
N LEU A 61 6.13 11.41 -1.24
CA LEU A 61 7.02 11.08 -2.34
C LEU A 61 7.89 12.29 -2.66
N HIS A 62 9.16 12.04 -2.96
CA HIS A 62 10.04 13.10 -3.43
C HIS A 62 9.43 13.76 -4.68
N PRO A 63 9.46 15.09 -4.82
CA PRO A 63 8.77 15.78 -5.91
C PRO A 63 9.26 15.43 -7.32
N SER A 64 10.44 14.82 -7.44
CA SER A 64 10.95 14.34 -8.72
C SER A 64 10.40 12.96 -9.11
N MET A 65 9.62 12.31 -8.22
CA MET A 65 9.14 10.94 -8.42
C MET A 65 7.69 10.96 -8.91
N ALA A 66 7.43 10.41 -10.10
CA ALA A 66 6.07 10.18 -10.55
C ALA A 66 5.47 8.99 -9.79
N LEU A 67 4.22 9.11 -9.38
CA LEU A 67 3.53 8.06 -8.62
C LEU A 67 3.50 6.72 -9.39
N ALA A 68 3.22 6.76 -10.69
CA ALA A 68 3.18 5.55 -11.51
C ALA A 68 4.54 4.83 -11.54
N ASP A 69 5.63 5.58 -11.64
CA ASP A 69 6.98 5.02 -11.61
C ASP A 69 7.30 4.42 -10.26
N PHE A 70 6.93 5.11 -9.19
CA PHE A 70 7.10 4.63 -7.82
C PHE A 70 6.39 3.28 -7.62
N MET A 71 5.11 3.20 -8.00
CA MET A 71 4.32 1.97 -7.82
C MET A 71 4.85 0.81 -8.66
N ARG A 72 5.26 1.08 -9.90
CA ARG A 72 5.85 0.06 -10.76
C ARG A 72 7.13 -0.50 -10.14
N GLU A 73 8.02 0.37 -9.69
CA GLU A 73 9.28 -0.05 -9.09
C GLU A 73 9.08 -0.76 -7.75
N LEU A 74 8.17 -0.27 -6.92
CA LEU A 74 7.84 -0.89 -5.64
C LEU A 74 7.31 -2.30 -5.83
N LYS A 75 6.35 -2.48 -6.73
CA LYS A 75 5.77 -3.80 -7.02
C LYS A 75 6.80 -4.76 -7.58
N ALA A 76 7.61 -4.31 -8.54
CA ALA A 76 8.65 -5.15 -9.15
C ALA A 76 9.69 -5.58 -8.13
N SER A 77 10.20 -4.64 -7.35
CA SER A 77 11.25 -4.91 -6.35
C SER A 77 10.75 -5.84 -5.25
N THR A 78 9.56 -5.60 -4.73
CA THR A 78 9.01 -6.45 -3.65
C THR A 78 8.68 -7.85 -4.16
N SER A 79 8.12 -7.98 -5.35
CA SER A 79 7.83 -9.27 -5.96
C SER A 79 9.11 -10.10 -6.12
N LYS A 80 10.17 -9.50 -6.64
CA LYS A 80 11.46 -10.16 -6.79
C LYS A 80 12.04 -10.57 -5.43
N TRP A 81 12.02 -9.66 -4.47
CA TRP A 81 12.54 -9.92 -3.12
C TRP A 81 11.80 -11.07 -2.43
N VAL A 82 10.46 -11.07 -2.50
CA VAL A 82 9.64 -12.14 -1.91
C VAL A 82 10.00 -13.50 -2.51
N LYS A 83 10.14 -13.57 -3.83
CA LYS A 83 10.46 -14.80 -4.52
C LYS A 83 11.87 -15.30 -4.17
N GLU A 84 12.83 -14.39 -4.06
CA GLU A 84 14.20 -14.76 -3.69
C GLU A 84 14.29 -15.24 -2.24
N LYS A 85 13.54 -14.63 -1.32
CA LYS A 85 13.54 -15.02 0.09
C LYS A 85 12.81 -16.33 0.36
N GLY A 86 11.81 -16.67 -0.42
CA GLY A 86 11.04 -17.90 -0.26
C GLY A 86 10.19 -17.95 1.02
N ILE A 87 9.93 -16.81 1.66
CA ILE A 87 9.19 -16.76 2.94
C ILE A 87 7.68 -16.73 2.78
N PHE A 88 7.20 -16.51 1.54
CA PHE A 88 5.76 -16.49 1.23
C PHE A 88 5.50 -17.48 0.08
N PRO A 89 5.36 -18.78 0.39
CA PRO A 89 5.31 -19.82 -0.66
C PRO A 89 4.09 -19.71 -1.58
N LEU A 90 3.01 -19.06 -1.14
CA LEU A 90 1.80 -18.89 -1.95
C LEU A 90 1.82 -17.60 -2.79
N PHE A 91 2.83 -16.75 -2.61
CA PHE A 91 2.88 -15.47 -3.30
C PHE A 91 3.18 -15.65 -4.80
N ASP A 92 2.29 -15.11 -5.63
CA ASP A 92 2.38 -15.17 -7.10
C ASP A 92 2.36 -13.77 -7.73
N GLY A 93 2.82 -12.77 -7.01
CA GLY A 93 2.87 -11.39 -7.48
C GLY A 93 1.72 -10.53 -6.96
N TRP A 94 1.74 -9.28 -7.39
CA TRP A 94 0.70 -8.30 -7.05
C TRP A 94 -0.35 -8.25 -8.16
N ALA A 95 -1.58 -7.89 -7.81
CA ALA A 95 -2.62 -7.60 -8.79
C ALA A 95 -2.24 -6.36 -9.60
N GLU A 96 -2.78 -6.23 -10.80
CA GLU A 96 -2.66 -5.00 -11.58
C GLU A 96 -3.42 -3.87 -10.89
N GLY A 97 -2.93 -2.66 -11.07
CA GLY A 97 -3.57 -1.49 -10.50
C GLY A 97 -3.27 -1.28 -9.03
N TYR A 98 -3.76 -0.18 -8.50
CA TYR A 98 -3.62 0.21 -7.10
C TYR A 98 -4.59 1.36 -6.82
N GLY A 99 -4.90 1.58 -5.54
CA GLY A 99 -5.58 2.79 -5.11
C GLY A 99 -4.56 3.81 -4.65
N SER A 100 -4.77 5.08 -4.97
CA SER A 100 -3.95 6.16 -4.46
C SER A 100 -4.86 7.33 -4.07
N PHE A 101 -4.73 7.75 -2.81
CA PHE A 101 -5.57 8.79 -2.23
C PHE A 101 -4.67 9.78 -1.52
N THR A 102 -4.99 11.07 -1.63
CA THR A 102 -4.31 12.08 -0.84
C THR A 102 -4.92 12.16 0.55
N CYS A 103 -4.17 12.66 1.51
CA CYS A 103 -4.74 13.02 2.80
C CYS A 103 -4.17 14.35 3.26
N SER A 104 -4.94 15.07 4.09
CA SER A 104 -4.46 16.29 4.69
C SER A 104 -3.59 15.98 5.91
N TYR A 105 -2.77 16.92 6.30
CA TYR A 105 -2.01 16.81 7.54
C TYR A 105 -2.94 16.62 8.76
N TYR A 106 -4.10 17.24 8.73
CA TYR A 106 -5.08 17.15 9.82
C TYR A 106 -5.66 15.74 9.98
N ASP A 107 -5.75 14.98 8.89
CA ASP A 107 -6.30 13.62 8.92
C ASP A 107 -5.23 12.55 9.13
N LEU A 108 -3.96 12.95 9.18
CA LEU A 108 -2.83 12.02 9.26
C LEU A 108 -2.93 11.09 10.47
N GLY A 109 -3.26 11.62 11.65
CA GLY A 109 -3.34 10.81 12.88
C GLY A 109 -4.41 9.74 12.81
N GLU A 110 -5.61 10.09 12.31
CA GLU A 110 -6.70 9.13 12.14
C GLU A 110 -6.37 8.05 11.12
N LEU A 111 -5.73 8.45 10.03
CA LEU A 111 -5.35 7.50 8.98
C LEU A 111 -4.24 6.56 9.45
N LEU A 112 -3.30 7.04 10.24
CA LEU A 112 -2.27 6.19 10.87
C LEU A 112 -2.91 5.11 11.76
N GLU A 113 -3.88 5.48 12.60
CA GLU A 113 -4.59 4.53 13.45
C GLU A 113 -5.39 3.54 12.61
N TYR A 114 -6.08 4.01 11.58
CA TYR A 114 -6.82 3.15 10.67
C TYR A 114 -5.91 2.08 10.05
N ILE A 115 -4.75 2.48 9.53
CA ILE A 115 -3.81 1.54 8.90
C ILE A 115 -3.17 0.61 9.93
N ARG A 116 -2.87 1.12 11.13
CA ARG A 116 -2.31 0.30 12.20
C ARG A 116 -3.25 -0.84 12.60
N ASN A 117 -4.56 -0.61 12.54
CA ASN A 117 -5.58 -1.56 12.98
C ASN A 117 -6.16 -2.44 11.87
N GLN A 118 -5.42 -2.67 10.79
CA GLN A 118 -5.92 -3.43 9.64
C GLN A 118 -6.40 -4.85 9.98
N GLU A 119 -5.69 -5.56 10.84
CA GLU A 119 -6.12 -6.90 11.24
C GLU A 119 -7.49 -6.90 11.94
N GLU A 120 -7.72 -5.93 12.82
CA GLU A 120 -9.01 -5.79 13.51
C GLU A 120 -10.13 -5.42 12.55
N HIS A 121 -9.88 -4.53 11.59
CA HIS A 121 -10.86 -4.16 10.57
C HIS A 121 -11.30 -5.38 9.75
N HIS A 122 -10.34 -6.23 9.35
CA HIS A 122 -10.62 -7.34 8.45
C HIS A 122 -11.20 -8.57 9.16
N LYS A 123 -11.36 -8.54 10.47
CA LYS A 123 -12.23 -9.49 11.18
C LYS A 123 -13.70 -9.22 10.92
N LYS A 124 -14.07 -8.00 10.51
CA LYS A 124 -15.46 -7.55 10.36
C LYS A 124 -15.81 -7.14 8.93
N LYS A 125 -14.83 -6.87 8.08
CA LYS A 125 -15.03 -6.30 6.75
C LYS A 125 -14.00 -6.87 5.78
N SER A 126 -14.45 -7.31 4.61
CA SER A 126 -13.56 -7.82 3.57
C SER A 126 -12.73 -6.68 2.96
N PHE A 127 -11.61 -7.04 2.34
CA PHE A 127 -10.80 -6.06 1.61
C PHE A 127 -11.58 -5.45 0.44
N GLU A 128 -12.36 -6.24 -0.29
CA GLU A 128 -13.16 -5.72 -1.40
C GLU A 128 -14.10 -4.61 -0.93
N ASP A 129 -14.82 -4.85 0.18
CA ASP A 129 -15.73 -3.85 0.73
C ASP A 129 -14.99 -2.62 1.22
N GLU A 130 -13.85 -2.78 1.88
CA GLU A 130 -13.00 -1.68 2.31
C GLU A 130 -12.54 -0.85 1.12
N TYR A 131 -12.04 -1.50 0.08
CA TYR A 131 -11.49 -0.82 -1.08
C TYR A 131 -12.57 -0.05 -1.84
N ARG A 132 -13.74 -0.65 -2.03
CA ARG A 132 -14.88 0.04 -2.63
C ARG A 132 -15.27 1.28 -1.84
N ASN A 133 -15.29 1.18 -0.53
CA ASN A 133 -15.62 2.29 0.35
C ASN A 133 -14.59 3.43 0.24
N LEU A 134 -13.31 3.11 0.23
CA LEU A 134 -12.24 4.11 0.05
C LEU A 134 -12.39 4.86 -1.26
N ILE A 135 -12.66 4.13 -2.35
CA ILE A 135 -12.83 4.74 -3.67
C ILE A 135 -14.04 5.66 -3.70
N GLN A 136 -15.17 5.22 -3.14
CA GLN A 136 -16.41 6.00 -3.12
C GLN A 136 -16.28 7.26 -2.26
N ILE A 137 -15.65 7.16 -1.09
CA ILE A 137 -15.41 8.33 -0.22
C ILE A 137 -14.52 9.35 -0.91
N ALA A 138 -13.58 8.91 -1.75
CA ALA A 138 -12.71 9.79 -2.52
C ALA A 138 -13.44 10.45 -3.72
N GLY A 139 -14.72 10.15 -3.93
CA GLY A 139 -15.50 10.73 -5.02
C GLY A 139 -15.20 10.12 -6.37
N ILE A 140 -14.60 8.95 -6.42
CA ILE A 140 -14.22 8.26 -7.65
C ILE A 140 -15.31 7.26 -8.02
N LYS A 141 -15.67 7.23 -9.30
CA LYS A 141 -16.62 6.23 -9.82
C LYS A 141 -15.87 4.92 -10.06
N ILE A 142 -16.40 3.83 -9.51
CA ILE A 142 -15.82 2.50 -9.71
C ILE A 142 -16.17 2.00 -11.12
N ASP A 143 -15.14 1.56 -11.86
CA ASP A 143 -15.30 0.85 -13.11
C ASP A 143 -15.29 -0.64 -12.81
N GLU A 144 -16.47 -1.28 -12.84
CA GLU A 144 -16.63 -2.69 -12.46
C GLU A 144 -15.84 -3.64 -13.36
N GLU A 145 -15.64 -3.27 -14.64
CA GLU A 145 -14.86 -4.08 -15.57
C GLU A 145 -13.40 -4.18 -15.15
N PHE A 146 -12.85 -3.11 -14.58
CA PHE A 146 -11.46 -3.02 -14.17
C PHE A 146 -11.24 -3.01 -12.67
N PHE A 147 -12.28 -3.32 -11.90
CA PHE A 147 -12.13 -3.38 -10.44
C PHE A 147 -11.24 -4.57 -10.07
N PRO A 148 -10.09 -4.30 -9.37
CA PRO A 148 -9.11 -5.35 -9.08
C PRO A 148 -9.57 -6.36 -8.04
#